data_6e35fb09ae7d015cdcd662e40a8c5981
#
_entry.id   6e35fb09ae7d015cdcd662e40a8c5981
#
_cell.length_a   1.000
_cell.length_b   1.000
_cell.length_c   1.000
_cell.angle_alpha   90.00
_cell.angle_beta   90.00
_cell.angle_gamma   90.00
#
_symmetry.space_group_name_H-M   'P 1'
#
loop_
_entity.id
_entity.type
_entity.pdbx_description
1 polymer ?
#
loop_
_entity_poly.entity_id
_entity_poly.type
_entity_poly.pdbx_seq_one_letter_code
_entity_poly.pdbx_strand_id
1 'polypeptide(L)'
;MKTTRFNLFALASALILLLQGCGITSHPTAQSSLGKPSSSAEMERLLDQPGPIQLETINSSDWVVPLSGLLNLKSPAAIKAGLKDRDEPIQVYAHLLHHPQRGNYLVDTGVSKKLVDDPGKAGLSWLVTKVMPIKAMQLKKDTAEILKEMDGKLSGVFFTHLHLDHISGMPDIPNDVPLYLGANEATEKYYLNVFTQGSTDRLLAYKQALQEWNFQPDPQQKFEGIVDIFADGSAFALSVPGHTPGSVAYLIRTTKGPVLLTGDTSHTRWGWENSVEPGDYTQDGERNLANLKRLKALVASHPNIEVRFGHQR
;
A
#
# COMPACT_ATOMS: atom_id res chain seq x y z
N MET A 1 -12.28 -21.85 49.12
CA MET A 1 -12.45 -20.59 48.39
C MET A 1 -11.10 -19.99 47.90
N LYS A 2 -10.28 -20.75 47.15
CA LYS A 2 -8.96 -20.23 46.64
C LYS A 2 -8.77 -20.35 45.12
N THR A 3 -9.71 -20.90 44.39
CA THR A 3 -9.57 -21.19 42.94
C THR A 3 -10.11 -20.10 42.01
N THR A 4 -10.95 -19.18 42.50
CA THR A 4 -11.61 -18.18 41.63
C THR A 4 -10.75 -16.93 41.33
N ARG A 5 -9.75 -16.62 42.17
CA ARG A 5 -8.91 -15.42 41.96
C ARG A 5 -7.82 -15.62 40.90
N PHE A 6 -7.35 -16.84 40.68
CA PHE A 6 -6.30 -17.15 39.72
C PHE A 6 -6.81 -17.00 38.26
N ASN A 7 -8.05 -17.36 38.01
CA ASN A 7 -8.65 -17.26 36.67
C ASN A 7 -8.98 -15.84 36.23
N LEU A 8 -9.33 -14.96 37.16
CA LEU A 8 -9.58 -13.54 36.82
C LEU A 8 -8.30 -12.79 36.44
N PHE A 9 -7.18 -13.06 37.13
CA PHE A 9 -5.90 -12.43 36.79
C PHE A 9 -5.34 -12.95 35.44
N ALA A 10 -5.51 -14.23 35.15
CA ALA A 10 -5.10 -14.80 33.86
C ALA A 10 -5.95 -14.27 32.69
N LEU A 11 -7.27 -14.10 32.89
CA LEU A 11 -8.15 -13.48 31.89
C LEU A 11 -7.85 -11.98 31.70
N ALA A 12 -7.62 -11.24 32.78
CA ALA A 12 -7.27 -9.82 32.70
C ALA A 12 -5.90 -9.61 32.02
N SER A 13 -4.91 -10.48 32.30
CA SER A 13 -3.58 -10.40 31.66
C SER A 13 -3.65 -10.79 30.18
N ALA A 14 -4.47 -11.79 29.81
CA ALA A 14 -4.72 -12.13 28.42
C ALA A 14 -5.44 -11.01 27.64
N LEU A 15 -6.39 -10.34 28.28
CA LEU A 15 -7.11 -9.20 27.69
C LEU A 15 -6.19 -7.98 27.50
N ILE A 16 -5.27 -7.74 28.43
CA ILE A 16 -4.30 -6.63 28.34
C ILE A 16 -3.27 -6.91 27.23
N LEU A 17 -2.85 -8.16 27.01
CA LEU A 17 -1.97 -8.55 25.91
C LEU A 17 -2.64 -8.39 24.55
N LEU A 18 -3.94 -8.64 24.43
CA LEU A 18 -4.72 -8.42 23.20
C LEU A 18 -4.89 -6.93 22.87
N LEU A 19 -4.84 -6.04 23.88
CA LEU A 19 -4.94 -4.59 23.70
C LEU A 19 -3.64 -3.97 23.18
N GLN A 20 -2.50 -4.67 23.24
CA GLN A 20 -1.23 -4.12 22.74
C GLN A 20 -1.09 -4.22 21.20
N GLY A 21 -1.97 -4.96 20.52
CA GLY A 21 -1.91 -5.18 19.08
C GLY A 21 -0.67 -5.96 18.63
N CYS A 22 -0.64 -6.29 17.35
CA CYS A 22 0.50 -6.89 16.66
C CYS A 22 0.96 -5.96 15.54
N GLY A 23 2.22 -6.11 15.08
CA GLY A 23 2.62 -5.59 13.79
C GLY A 23 1.78 -6.23 12.67
N ILE A 24 1.76 -5.66 11.50
CA ILE A 24 1.03 -6.24 10.36
C ILE A 24 1.66 -7.58 9.93
N THR A 25 2.93 -7.76 10.19
CA THR A 25 3.68 -9.00 9.99
C THR A 25 4.74 -9.19 11.08
N SER A 26 5.16 -10.43 11.32
CA SER A 26 6.36 -10.78 12.09
C SER A 26 7.57 -11.04 11.19
N HIS A 27 7.43 -10.86 9.87
CA HIS A 27 8.49 -11.07 8.91
C HIS A 27 9.66 -10.09 9.19
N PRO A 28 10.93 -10.54 9.11
CA PRO A 28 12.06 -9.69 9.43
C PRO A 28 12.16 -8.49 8.50
N THR A 29 12.61 -7.35 9.05
CA THR A 29 12.89 -6.11 8.32
C THR A 29 14.35 -5.76 8.36
N ALA A 30 14.81 -5.00 7.38
CA ALA A 30 16.16 -4.42 7.32
C ALA A 30 16.06 -3.04 6.67
N GLN A 31 17.02 -2.17 6.95
CA GLN A 31 17.11 -0.88 6.29
C GLN A 31 17.49 -1.07 4.81
N SER A 32 16.76 -0.45 3.90
CA SER A 32 17.07 -0.49 2.47
C SER A 32 18.42 0.17 2.15
N SER A 33 19.19 -0.49 1.32
CA SER A 33 20.39 0.10 0.68
C SER A 33 20.06 0.72 -0.68
N LEU A 34 18.88 0.45 -1.25
CA LEU A 34 18.41 1.09 -2.47
C LEU A 34 17.85 2.48 -2.12
N GLY A 35 18.12 3.44 -2.99
CA GLY A 35 17.67 4.82 -2.83
C GLY A 35 18.58 5.67 -1.95
N LYS A 36 18.35 6.97 -2.05
CA LYS A 36 18.99 7.97 -1.17
C LYS A 36 17.92 8.94 -0.66
N PRO A 37 18.06 9.46 0.57
CA PRO A 37 17.23 10.55 1.02
C PRO A 37 17.28 11.72 0.04
N SER A 38 16.11 12.37 -0.17
CA SER A 38 15.95 13.52 -1.05
C SER A 38 15.07 14.57 -0.36
N SER A 39 14.85 15.70 -1.03
CA SER A 39 13.99 16.78 -0.56
C SER A 39 12.89 17.09 -1.58
N SER A 40 11.81 17.74 -1.13
CA SER A 40 10.77 18.21 -2.03
C SER A 40 11.32 19.21 -3.03
N ALA A 41 12.28 20.07 -2.63
CA ALA A 41 12.92 21.01 -3.54
C ALA A 41 13.75 20.34 -4.66
N GLU A 42 14.43 19.22 -4.35
CA GLU A 42 15.17 18.45 -5.36
C GLU A 42 14.22 17.71 -6.30
N MET A 43 13.19 17.08 -5.75
CA MET A 43 12.17 16.36 -6.52
C MET A 43 11.41 17.30 -7.46
N GLU A 44 10.85 18.40 -6.95
CA GLU A 44 10.00 19.33 -7.71
C GLU A 44 10.72 19.97 -8.91
N ARG A 45 12.02 20.23 -8.82
CA ARG A 45 12.82 20.74 -9.94
C ARG A 45 12.82 19.83 -11.18
N LEU A 46 12.48 18.56 -11.01
CA LEU A 46 12.53 17.56 -12.08
C LEU A 46 11.16 17.26 -12.68
N LEU A 47 10.06 17.73 -12.06
CA LEU A 47 8.70 17.31 -12.44
C LEU A 47 8.20 17.91 -13.75
N ASP A 48 8.81 19.00 -14.23
CA ASP A 48 8.44 19.61 -15.50
C ASP A 48 9.07 18.91 -16.72
N GLN A 49 9.88 17.88 -16.47
CA GLN A 49 10.57 17.12 -17.52
C GLN A 49 10.17 15.66 -17.50
N PRO A 50 9.98 15.02 -18.66
CA PRO A 50 9.81 13.57 -18.75
C PRO A 50 10.99 12.83 -18.11
N GLY A 51 10.72 11.63 -17.59
CA GLY A 51 11.73 10.73 -17.09
C GLY A 51 12.00 9.56 -18.02
N PRO A 52 12.86 8.63 -17.64
CA PRO A 52 13.21 7.48 -18.47
C PRO A 52 12.26 6.29 -18.31
N ILE A 53 11.38 6.29 -17.30
CA ILE A 53 10.61 5.10 -16.92
C ILE A 53 9.40 4.91 -17.84
N GLN A 54 9.20 3.68 -18.30
CA GLN A 54 7.92 3.26 -18.85
C GLN A 54 7.08 2.69 -17.72
N LEU A 55 5.85 3.17 -17.58
CA LEU A 55 4.91 2.77 -16.54
C LEU A 55 3.64 2.21 -17.17
N GLU A 56 3.31 0.97 -16.81
CA GLU A 56 2.04 0.32 -17.12
C GLU A 56 1.24 0.09 -15.84
N THR A 57 -0.03 0.53 -15.80
CA THR A 57 -0.97 0.18 -14.73
C THR A 57 -1.86 -0.94 -15.23
N ILE A 58 -1.81 -2.06 -14.54
CA ILE A 58 -2.50 -3.29 -14.87
C ILE A 58 -3.64 -3.48 -13.89
N ASN A 59 -4.88 -3.55 -14.38
CA ASN A 59 -6.00 -4.03 -13.59
C ASN A 59 -5.88 -5.55 -13.45
N SER A 60 -5.42 -5.99 -12.29
CA SER A 60 -5.26 -7.42 -12.01
C SER A 60 -6.59 -8.11 -11.71
N SER A 61 -7.49 -7.41 -11.01
CA SER A 61 -8.81 -7.93 -10.67
C SER A 61 -9.82 -6.82 -10.43
N ASP A 62 -11.06 -7.04 -10.85
CA ASP A 62 -12.19 -6.29 -10.33
C ASP A 62 -12.68 -6.94 -9.02
N TRP A 63 -13.12 -6.13 -8.10
CA TRP A 63 -13.66 -6.57 -6.82
C TRP A 63 -14.78 -5.64 -6.34
N VAL A 64 -15.42 -6.00 -5.23
CA VAL A 64 -16.48 -5.20 -4.60
C VAL A 64 -16.25 -5.16 -3.10
N VAL A 65 -16.27 -3.96 -2.53
CA VAL A 65 -16.10 -3.74 -1.09
C VAL A 65 -17.08 -2.67 -0.59
N PRO A 66 -17.37 -2.60 0.73
CA PRO A 66 -18.18 -1.52 1.28
C PRO A 66 -17.57 -0.15 1.04
N LEU A 67 -18.39 0.83 0.62
CA LEU A 67 -17.96 2.22 0.42
C LEU A 67 -17.44 2.86 1.71
N SER A 68 -17.99 2.45 2.87
CA SER A 68 -17.51 2.91 4.20
C SER A 68 -16.05 2.55 4.48
N GLY A 69 -15.51 1.51 3.86
CA GLY A 69 -14.08 1.18 3.92
C GLY A 69 -13.24 2.13 3.06
N LEU A 70 -13.75 2.48 1.89
CA LEU A 70 -13.05 3.29 0.90
C LEU A 70 -13.09 4.79 1.19
N LEU A 71 -14.07 5.26 1.94
CA LEU A 71 -14.35 6.67 2.13
C LEU A 71 -14.91 6.96 3.53
N ASN A 72 -14.44 8.01 4.18
CA ASN A 72 -15.03 8.48 5.42
C ASN A 72 -16.43 9.08 5.17
N LEU A 73 -17.47 8.25 5.29
CA LEU A 73 -18.87 8.67 5.09
C LEU A 73 -19.39 9.63 6.18
N LYS A 74 -18.62 9.81 7.28
CA LYS A 74 -18.94 10.77 8.35
C LYS A 74 -18.35 12.16 8.07
N SER A 75 -17.55 12.32 7.02
CA SER A 75 -17.01 13.62 6.63
C SER A 75 -18.11 14.58 6.22
N PRO A 76 -17.98 15.89 6.49
CA PRO A 76 -18.97 16.90 6.10
C PRO A 76 -19.27 16.89 4.59
N ALA A 77 -18.26 16.61 3.76
CA ALA A 77 -18.43 16.55 2.31
C ALA A 77 -19.28 15.33 1.88
N ALA A 78 -19.02 14.15 2.46
CA ALA A 78 -19.79 12.94 2.17
C ALA A 78 -21.25 13.07 2.63
N ILE A 79 -21.48 13.64 3.82
CA ILE A 79 -22.85 13.92 4.35
C ILE A 79 -23.57 14.89 3.42
N LYS A 80 -22.92 15.99 3.03
CA LYS A 80 -23.51 16.99 2.11
C LYS A 80 -23.84 16.40 0.74
N ALA A 81 -23.03 15.47 0.26
CA ALA A 81 -23.26 14.74 -1.00
C ALA A 81 -24.32 13.64 -0.86
N GLY A 82 -24.83 13.37 0.35
CA GLY A 82 -25.82 12.32 0.60
C GLY A 82 -25.30 10.91 0.42
N LEU A 83 -23.97 10.71 0.53
CA LEU A 83 -23.38 9.38 0.36
C LEU A 83 -23.80 8.46 1.51
N LYS A 84 -24.13 7.23 1.15
CA LYS A 84 -24.49 6.15 2.08
C LYS A 84 -23.66 4.94 1.77
N ASP A 85 -23.46 4.10 2.78
CA ASP A 85 -22.77 2.83 2.60
C ASP A 85 -23.52 1.94 1.60
N ARG A 86 -22.75 1.31 0.73
CA ARG A 86 -23.19 0.38 -0.30
C ARG A 86 -21.99 -0.42 -0.80
N ASP A 87 -22.27 -1.46 -1.52
CA ASP A 87 -21.25 -2.15 -2.31
C ASP A 87 -20.70 -1.22 -3.40
N GLU A 88 -19.39 -1.05 -3.43
CA GLU A 88 -18.67 -0.21 -4.38
C GLU A 88 -17.71 -1.06 -5.19
N PRO A 89 -17.77 -1.00 -6.54
CA PRO A 89 -16.82 -1.69 -7.39
C PRO A 89 -15.44 -1.01 -7.32
N ILE A 90 -14.40 -1.83 -7.20
CA ILE A 90 -13.00 -1.41 -7.16
C ILE A 90 -12.15 -2.27 -8.09
N GLN A 91 -10.93 -1.80 -8.36
CA GLN A 91 -9.87 -2.54 -9.03
C GLN A 91 -8.72 -2.78 -8.08
N VAL A 92 -8.08 -3.95 -8.23
CA VAL A 92 -6.79 -4.25 -7.59
C VAL A 92 -5.72 -4.16 -8.66
N TYR A 93 -4.77 -3.24 -8.45
CA TYR A 93 -3.76 -2.92 -9.43
C TYR A 93 -2.40 -3.55 -9.12
N ALA A 94 -1.62 -3.76 -10.19
CA ALA A 94 -0.18 -3.82 -10.18
C ALA A 94 0.35 -2.75 -11.14
N HIS A 95 1.39 -2.03 -10.76
CA HIS A 95 2.01 -1.04 -11.64
C HIS A 95 3.41 -1.54 -12.02
N LEU A 96 3.59 -1.86 -13.30
CA LEU A 96 4.88 -2.31 -13.84
C LEU A 96 5.71 -1.09 -14.26
N LEU A 97 6.88 -0.94 -13.65
CA LEU A 97 7.88 0.06 -13.98
C LEU A 97 9.02 -0.61 -14.74
N HIS A 98 9.30 -0.14 -15.93
CA HIS A 98 10.52 -0.52 -16.66
C HIS A 98 11.49 0.67 -16.67
N HIS A 99 12.59 0.52 -15.93
CA HIS A 99 13.68 1.49 -15.92
C HIS A 99 14.78 0.98 -16.87
N PRO A 100 15.24 1.78 -17.86
CA PRO A 100 16.13 1.30 -18.93
C PRO A 100 17.49 0.79 -18.43
N GLN A 101 17.94 1.21 -17.25
CA GLN A 101 19.23 0.82 -16.68
C GLN A 101 19.11 0.02 -15.37
N ARG A 102 17.93 -0.01 -14.72
CA ARG A 102 17.72 -0.64 -13.41
C ARG A 102 16.85 -1.89 -13.49
N GLY A 103 16.20 -2.14 -14.63
CA GLY A 103 15.34 -3.30 -14.85
C GLY A 103 13.88 -3.04 -14.47
N ASN A 104 13.16 -4.09 -14.14
CA ASN A 104 11.73 -4.07 -13.92
C ASN A 104 11.37 -4.12 -12.44
N TYR A 105 10.40 -3.32 -12.05
CA TYR A 105 9.86 -3.27 -10.69
C TYR A 105 8.34 -3.29 -10.74
N LEU A 106 7.71 -3.83 -9.70
CA LEU A 106 6.28 -3.67 -9.47
C LEU A 106 6.05 -2.66 -8.33
N VAL A 107 5.04 -1.81 -8.46
CA VAL A 107 4.39 -1.18 -7.31
C VAL A 107 3.12 -1.96 -7.04
N ASP A 108 3.03 -2.55 -5.86
CA ASP A 108 2.06 -3.55 -5.44
C ASP A 108 2.03 -4.79 -6.35
N THR A 109 1.36 -5.85 -5.93
CA THR A 109 1.57 -7.16 -6.57
C THR A 109 0.45 -7.60 -7.49
N GLY A 110 -0.68 -6.91 -7.51
CA GLY A 110 -1.90 -7.45 -8.12
C GLY A 110 -2.40 -8.68 -7.36
N VAL A 111 -3.04 -9.60 -8.06
CA VAL A 111 -3.70 -10.78 -7.47
C VAL A 111 -3.20 -12.07 -8.10
N SER A 112 -2.78 -13.01 -7.27
CA SER A 112 -2.42 -14.36 -7.70
C SER A 112 -3.65 -15.20 -7.94
N LYS A 113 -3.70 -15.91 -9.08
CA LYS A 113 -4.74 -16.91 -9.32
C LYS A 113 -4.79 -17.99 -8.24
N LYS A 114 -3.62 -18.38 -7.69
CA LYS A 114 -3.54 -19.36 -6.57
C LYS A 114 -4.32 -18.90 -5.35
N LEU A 115 -4.31 -17.58 -5.07
CA LEU A 115 -5.02 -17.00 -3.93
C LEU A 115 -6.54 -17.04 -4.13
N VAL A 116 -7.03 -16.81 -5.35
CA VAL A 116 -8.46 -16.85 -5.67
C VAL A 116 -8.99 -18.28 -5.72
N ASP A 117 -8.24 -19.21 -6.32
CA ASP A 117 -8.64 -20.61 -6.44
C ASP A 117 -8.73 -21.32 -5.09
N ASP A 118 -7.71 -21.13 -4.22
CA ASP A 118 -7.67 -21.77 -2.88
C ASP A 118 -6.99 -20.83 -1.86
N PRO A 119 -7.73 -19.84 -1.31
CA PRO A 119 -7.19 -18.86 -0.38
C PRO A 119 -6.49 -19.49 0.83
N GLY A 120 -6.99 -20.62 1.32
CA GLY A 120 -6.43 -21.33 2.47
C GLY A 120 -5.06 -21.92 2.18
N LYS A 121 -4.89 -22.59 1.04
CA LYS A 121 -3.58 -23.13 0.61
C LYS A 121 -2.61 -21.99 0.24
N ALA A 122 -3.11 -20.88 -0.28
CA ALA A 122 -2.30 -19.72 -0.59
C ALA A 122 -1.84 -18.92 0.64
N GLY A 123 -2.33 -19.25 1.84
CA GLY A 123 -1.85 -18.69 3.10
C GLY A 123 -2.87 -17.87 3.89
N LEU A 124 -4.10 -17.65 3.40
CA LEU A 124 -5.09 -16.89 4.17
C LEU A 124 -5.72 -17.75 5.26
N SER A 125 -5.94 -17.15 6.44
CA SER A 125 -6.69 -17.80 7.51
C SER A 125 -8.18 -17.90 7.13
N TRP A 126 -8.88 -18.89 7.74
CA TRP A 126 -10.32 -19.05 7.52
C TRP A 126 -11.13 -17.80 7.90
N LEU A 127 -10.68 -17.08 8.94
CA LEU A 127 -11.33 -15.85 9.39
C LEU A 127 -11.20 -14.75 8.34
N VAL A 128 -9.99 -14.56 7.79
CA VAL A 128 -9.73 -13.59 6.71
C VAL A 128 -10.57 -13.94 5.48
N THR A 129 -10.60 -15.20 5.06
CA THR A 129 -11.40 -15.62 3.90
C THR A 129 -12.90 -15.47 4.09
N LYS A 130 -13.38 -15.46 5.34
CA LYS A 130 -14.79 -15.22 5.67
C LYS A 130 -15.16 -13.74 5.61
N VAL A 131 -14.24 -12.87 6.04
CA VAL A 131 -14.47 -11.40 6.09
C VAL A 131 -14.15 -10.75 4.74
N MET A 132 -13.11 -11.22 4.06
CA MET A 132 -12.71 -10.76 2.73
C MET A 132 -13.11 -11.83 1.69
N PRO A 133 -14.15 -11.62 0.90
CA PRO A 133 -14.63 -12.60 -0.08
C PRO A 133 -13.72 -12.66 -1.31
N ILE A 134 -12.46 -13.10 -1.11
CA ILE A 134 -11.42 -13.20 -2.16
C ILE A 134 -11.89 -13.99 -3.39
N LYS A 135 -12.69 -15.04 -3.18
CA LYS A 135 -13.26 -15.84 -4.29
C LYS A 135 -14.25 -15.06 -5.18
N ALA A 136 -14.71 -13.90 -4.72
CA ALA A 136 -15.54 -13.01 -5.53
C ALA A 136 -14.73 -12.06 -6.42
N MET A 137 -13.42 -12.05 -6.28
CA MET A 137 -12.53 -11.30 -7.17
C MET A 137 -12.63 -11.84 -8.61
N GLN A 138 -12.77 -10.92 -9.56
CA GLN A 138 -12.82 -11.25 -10.98
C GLN A 138 -11.47 -10.95 -11.62
N LEU A 139 -10.62 -11.95 -11.71
CA LEU A 139 -9.28 -11.82 -12.31
C LEU A 139 -9.39 -11.33 -13.76
N LYS A 140 -8.57 -10.35 -14.09
CA LYS A 140 -8.37 -9.83 -15.45
C LYS A 140 -7.00 -10.25 -15.99
N LYS A 141 -5.96 -10.04 -15.18
CA LYS A 141 -4.60 -10.46 -15.47
C LYS A 141 -3.91 -10.78 -14.14
N ASP A 142 -3.64 -12.05 -13.91
CA ASP A 142 -3.03 -12.46 -12.64
C ASP A 142 -1.53 -12.12 -12.58
N THR A 143 -0.96 -12.18 -11.38
CA THR A 143 0.45 -11.83 -11.15
C THR A 143 1.40 -12.73 -11.91
N ALA A 144 1.09 -14.02 -12.08
CA ALA A 144 1.94 -14.95 -12.85
C ALA A 144 1.95 -14.59 -14.34
N GLU A 145 0.81 -14.15 -14.88
CA GLU A 145 0.70 -13.65 -16.26
C GLU A 145 1.49 -12.36 -16.44
N ILE A 146 1.40 -11.41 -15.49
CA ILE A 146 2.19 -10.16 -15.51
C ILE A 146 3.68 -10.48 -15.57
N LEU A 147 4.15 -11.38 -14.70
CA LEU A 147 5.57 -11.76 -14.64
C LEU A 147 6.03 -12.51 -15.90
N LYS A 148 5.16 -13.31 -16.52
CA LYS A 148 5.46 -14.07 -17.75
C LYS A 148 5.60 -13.16 -18.97
N GLU A 149 4.76 -12.11 -19.03
CA GLU A 149 4.75 -11.19 -20.18
C GLU A 149 5.77 -10.05 -20.03
N MET A 150 6.30 -9.86 -18.81
CA MET A 150 7.34 -8.87 -18.54
C MET A 150 8.63 -9.25 -19.27
N ASP A 151 9.22 -8.30 -20.00
CA ASP A 151 10.54 -8.47 -20.59
C ASP A 151 11.63 -8.40 -19.49
N GLY A 152 12.36 -9.51 -19.33
CA GLY A 152 13.42 -9.64 -18.35
C GLY A 152 12.92 -10.06 -16.96
N LYS A 153 13.79 -9.91 -15.95
CA LYS A 153 13.53 -10.33 -14.58
C LYS A 153 12.92 -9.20 -13.74
N LEU A 154 12.10 -9.58 -12.77
CA LEU A 154 11.67 -8.68 -11.71
C LEU A 154 12.85 -8.36 -10.78
N SER A 155 13.20 -7.08 -10.66
CA SER A 155 14.31 -6.57 -9.86
C SER A 155 13.89 -6.19 -8.43
N GLY A 156 12.60 -5.96 -8.19
CA GLY A 156 12.07 -5.63 -6.87
C GLY A 156 10.57 -5.33 -6.90
N VAL A 157 9.98 -5.33 -5.71
CA VAL A 157 8.59 -4.90 -5.50
C VAL A 157 8.58 -3.75 -4.49
N PHE A 158 7.92 -2.67 -4.83
CA PHE A 158 7.68 -1.51 -3.98
C PHE A 158 6.24 -1.58 -3.47
N PHE A 159 6.05 -1.74 -2.17
CA PHE A 159 4.71 -1.72 -1.59
C PHE A 159 4.28 -0.29 -1.27
N THR A 160 3.04 0.05 -1.62
CA THR A 160 2.39 1.23 -1.07
C THR A 160 2.13 1.02 0.43
N HIS A 161 1.72 -0.20 0.80
CA HIS A 161 1.53 -0.68 2.16
C HIS A 161 1.26 -2.21 2.15
N LEU A 162 1.06 -2.83 3.32
CA LEU A 162 0.94 -4.28 3.44
C LEU A 162 -0.50 -4.79 3.68
N HIS A 163 -1.55 -4.07 3.29
CA HIS A 163 -2.88 -4.67 3.28
C HIS A 163 -2.96 -5.81 2.27
N LEU A 164 -3.83 -6.77 2.54
CA LEU A 164 -3.85 -8.06 1.84
C LEU A 164 -4.09 -7.94 0.33
N ASP A 165 -4.85 -6.99 -0.12
CA ASP A 165 -5.12 -6.74 -1.54
C ASP A 165 -3.91 -6.18 -2.29
N HIS A 166 -2.97 -5.49 -1.62
CA HIS A 166 -1.71 -5.01 -2.20
C HIS A 166 -0.62 -6.09 -2.26
N ILE A 167 -0.76 -7.14 -1.44
CA ILE A 167 0.17 -8.28 -1.39
C ILE A 167 -0.45 -9.58 -1.90
N SER A 168 -1.64 -9.53 -2.49
CA SER A 168 -2.38 -10.71 -2.98
C SER A 168 -1.66 -11.48 -4.10
N GLY A 169 -0.71 -10.86 -4.79
CA GLY A 169 0.13 -11.50 -5.80
C GLY A 169 1.36 -12.23 -5.26
N MET A 170 1.66 -12.10 -3.96
CA MET A 170 2.87 -12.67 -3.35
C MET A 170 3.11 -14.16 -3.59
N PRO A 171 2.08 -15.04 -3.75
CA PRO A 171 2.30 -16.44 -4.10
C PRO A 171 3.02 -16.69 -5.43
N ASP A 172 3.07 -15.68 -6.32
CA ASP A 172 3.73 -15.76 -7.62
C ASP A 172 5.07 -15.00 -7.68
N ILE A 173 5.31 -14.07 -6.75
CA ILE A 173 6.58 -13.33 -6.69
C ILE A 173 7.72 -14.30 -6.33
N PRO A 174 8.85 -14.31 -7.06
CA PRO A 174 10.01 -15.14 -6.69
C PRO A 174 10.57 -14.81 -5.30
N ASN A 175 11.09 -15.83 -4.61
CA ASN A 175 11.50 -15.67 -3.20
C ASN A 175 12.76 -14.81 -3.01
N ASP A 176 13.58 -14.66 -4.03
CA ASP A 176 14.82 -13.89 -4.06
C ASP A 176 14.64 -12.42 -4.47
N VAL A 177 13.42 -12.04 -4.86
CA VAL A 177 13.11 -10.66 -5.24
C VAL A 177 13.05 -9.77 -3.98
N PRO A 178 13.81 -8.66 -3.95
CA PRO A 178 13.75 -7.68 -2.86
C PRO A 178 12.37 -7.01 -2.76
N LEU A 179 11.90 -6.82 -1.53
CA LEU A 179 10.59 -6.26 -1.21
C LEU A 179 10.77 -4.99 -0.38
N TYR A 180 10.29 -3.85 -0.86
CA TYR A 180 10.51 -2.54 -0.26
C TYR A 180 9.20 -1.95 0.28
N LEU A 181 9.25 -1.33 1.44
CA LEU A 181 8.09 -0.74 2.12
C LEU A 181 8.47 0.51 2.92
N GLY A 182 7.47 1.23 3.39
CA GLY A 182 7.67 2.40 4.23
C GLY A 182 8.11 2.03 5.65
N ALA A 183 8.77 2.97 6.30
CA ALA A 183 9.22 2.80 7.68
C ALA A 183 8.05 2.51 8.62
N ASN A 184 8.25 1.61 9.57
CA ASN A 184 7.26 1.16 10.56
C ASN A 184 6.06 0.38 10.01
N GLU A 185 5.94 0.16 8.71
CA GLU A 185 4.81 -0.58 8.11
C GLU A 185 4.68 -1.98 8.71
N ALA A 186 5.78 -2.71 8.81
CA ALA A 186 5.79 -4.07 9.33
C ALA A 186 5.58 -4.15 10.85
N THR A 187 6.08 -3.17 11.60
CA THR A 187 6.33 -3.30 13.04
C THR A 187 5.40 -2.51 13.93
N GLU A 188 4.77 -1.44 13.44
CA GLU A 188 3.84 -0.66 14.27
C GLU A 188 2.62 -1.48 14.65
N LYS A 189 2.26 -1.41 15.94
CA LYS A 189 1.22 -2.26 16.52
C LYS A 189 -0.16 -1.67 16.31
N TYR A 190 -1.05 -2.47 15.76
CA TYR A 190 -2.46 -2.14 15.62
C TYR A 190 -3.34 -3.31 16.04
N TYR A 191 -4.42 -3.06 16.77
CA TYR A 191 -5.23 -4.12 17.38
C TYR A 191 -5.89 -5.06 16.37
N LEU A 192 -6.25 -4.56 15.17
CA LEU A 192 -6.84 -5.38 14.11
C LEU A 192 -5.84 -6.32 13.44
N ASN A 193 -4.54 -6.03 13.53
CA ASN A 193 -3.50 -6.87 12.94
C ASN A 193 -3.46 -8.29 13.56
N VAL A 194 -3.97 -8.44 14.77
CA VAL A 194 -4.14 -9.76 15.40
C VAL A 194 -4.91 -10.76 14.51
N PHE A 195 -5.82 -10.29 13.66
CA PHE A 195 -6.62 -11.13 12.77
C PHE A 195 -5.96 -11.40 11.42
N THR A 196 -5.08 -10.50 10.96
CA THR A 196 -4.49 -10.54 9.60
C THR A 196 -3.02 -10.93 9.59
N GLN A 197 -2.25 -10.63 10.65
CA GLN A 197 -0.81 -10.88 10.76
C GLN A 197 -0.40 -12.29 10.30
N GLY A 198 -1.07 -13.32 10.81
CA GLY A 198 -0.74 -14.70 10.43
C GLY A 198 -1.00 -15.02 8.95
N SER A 199 -1.87 -14.28 8.25
CA SER A 199 -2.05 -14.40 6.80
C SER A 199 -0.95 -13.67 6.06
N THR A 200 -0.60 -12.45 6.48
CA THR A 200 0.51 -11.68 5.94
C THR A 200 1.83 -12.43 6.07
N ASP A 201 2.10 -13.00 7.26
CA ASP A 201 3.30 -13.81 7.52
C ASP A 201 3.41 -15.01 6.57
N ARG A 202 2.29 -15.69 6.27
CA ARG A 202 2.29 -16.82 5.33
C ARG A 202 2.48 -16.39 3.87
N LEU A 203 1.91 -15.26 3.46
CA LEU A 203 2.14 -14.71 2.12
C LEU A 203 3.60 -14.26 1.93
N LEU A 204 4.25 -13.79 2.99
CA LEU A 204 5.65 -13.39 2.99
C LEU A 204 6.60 -14.54 3.32
N ALA A 205 6.09 -15.74 3.65
CA ALA A 205 6.93 -16.90 3.99
C ALA A 205 7.93 -17.18 2.86
N TYR A 206 9.16 -17.52 3.26
CA TYR A 206 10.30 -17.79 2.37
C TYR A 206 10.82 -16.59 1.56
N LYS A 207 10.26 -15.38 1.72
CA LYS A 207 10.80 -14.16 1.13
C LYS A 207 12.01 -13.67 1.93
N GLN A 208 12.82 -12.83 1.31
CA GLN A 208 13.90 -12.14 2.01
C GLN A 208 13.34 -11.12 3.01
N ALA A 209 14.20 -10.61 3.92
CA ALA A 209 13.81 -9.54 4.84
C ALA A 209 13.27 -8.33 4.07
N LEU A 210 12.18 -7.77 4.55
CA LEU A 210 11.55 -6.58 3.98
C LEU A 210 12.50 -5.38 4.13
N GLN A 211 12.65 -4.60 3.07
CA GLN A 211 13.58 -3.47 3.01
C GLN A 211 12.82 -2.17 3.31
N GLU A 212 13.02 -1.59 4.47
CA GLU A 212 12.41 -0.31 4.82
C GLU A 212 13.13 0.86 4.16
N TRP A 213 12.39 1.76 3.49
CA TRP A 213 12.94 2.98 2.92
C TRP A 213 13.63 3.84 3.98
N ASN A 214 14.84 4.31 3.70
CA ASN A 214 15.58 5.21 4.58
C ASN A 214 15.10 6.66 4.43
N PHE A 215 13.91 6.95 4.93
CA PHE A 215 13.39 8.31 4.96
C PHE A 215 14.16 9.19 5.93
N GLN A 216 14.45 10.41 5.49
CA GLN A 216 14.92 11.51 6.34
C GLN A 216 13.91 12.64 6.27
N PRO A 217 13.76 13.47 7.32
CA PRO A 217 12.84 14.59 7.31
C PRO A 217 13.07 15.53 6.12
N ASP A 218 12.01 15.87 5.40
CA ASP A 218 12.09 16.84 4.30
C ASP A 218 12.41 18.24 4.84
N PRO A 219 13.51 18.87 4.43
CA PRO A 219 13.89 20.21 4.91
C PRO A 219 12.82 21.28 4.65
N GLN A 220 12.01 21.12 3.61
CA GLN A 220 10.90 22.03 3.29
C GLN A 220 9.61 21.67 4.01
N GLN A 221 9.57 20.57 4.77
CA GLN A 221 8.43 20.09 5.54
C GLN A 221 7.14 19.84 4.71
N LYS A 222 7.28 19.66 3.39
CA LYS A 222 6.14 19.32 2.52
C LYS A 222 5.71 17.87 2.71
N PHE A 223 6.67 16.95 2.96
CA PHE A 223 6.43 15.54 3.25
C PHE A 223 7.18 15.14 4.52
N GLU A 224 6.81 14.00 5.10
CA GLU A 224 7.53 13.47 6.28
C GLU A 224 8.92 12.94 5.90
N GLY A 225 9.07 12.48 4.65
CA GLY A 225 10.34 12.06 4.08
C GLY A 225 10.19 11.72 2.61
N ILE A 226 11.29 11.82 1.89
CA ILE A 226 11.38 11.52 0.46
C ILE A 226 12.64 10.70 0.20
N VAL A 227 12.51 9.66 -0.64
CA VAL A 227 13.64 8.87 -1.15
C VAL A 227 13.64 8.91 -2.66
N ASP A 228 14.76 9.32 -3.28
CA ASP A 228 15.04 9.10 -4.70
C ASP A 228 15.48 7.64 -4.87
N ILE A 229 14.56 6.80 -5.38
CA ILE A 229 14.69 5.33 -5.39
C ILE A 229 15.93 4.87 -6.15
N PHE A 230 16.19 5.45 -7.32
CA PHE A 230 17.29 5.05 -8.18
C PHE A 230 18.50 5.98 -8.09
N ALA A 231 18.43 7.02 -7.26
CA ALA A 231 19.44 8.07 -7.11
C ALA A 231 19.73 8.85 -8.41
N ASP A 232 18.77 8.89 -9.32
CA ASP A 232 18.84 9.57 -10.63
C ASP A 232 17.65 10.49 -10.89
N GLY A 233 16.75 10.63 -9.91
CA GLY A 233 15.57 11.47 -9.99
C GLY A 233 14.46 10.91 -10.87
N SER A 234 14.48 9.64 -11.24
CA SER A 234 13.45 9.03 -12.10
C SER A 234 12.23 8.54 -11.33
N ALA A 235 12.38 8.17 -10.05
CA ALA A 235 11.30 7.69 -9.20
C ALA A 235 11.53 8.09 -7.74
N PHE A 236 10.47 8.52 -7.07
CA PHE A 236 10.52 8.94 -5.68
C PHE A 236 9.48 8.17 -4.85
N ALA A 237 9.91 7.71 -3.66
CA ALA A 237 9.03 7.26 -2.60
C ALA A 237 8.73 8.42 -1.66
N LEU A 238 7.46 8.70 -1.40
CA LEU A 238 6.98 9.76 -0.51
C LEU A 238 6.36 9.11 0.73
N SER A 239 6.87 9.42 1.91
CA SER A 239 6.28 8.96 3.17
C SER A 239 4.96 9.68 3.41
N VAL A 240 3.85 8.92 3.42
CA VAL A 240 2.48 9.43 3.57
C VAL A 240 1.67 8.58 4.57
N PRO A 241 2.19 8.36 5.79
CA PRO A 241 1.53 7.52 6.78
C PRO A 241 0.14 8.03 7.14
N GLY A 242 -0.72 7.11 7.55
CA GLY A 242 -2.09 7.40 7.96
C GLY A 242 -3.04 6.26 7.63
N HIS A 243 -3.17 5.87 6.36
CA HIS A 243 -3.92 4.66 6.00
C HIS A 243 -3.33 3.45 6.71
N THR A 244 -2.02 3.27 6.57
CA THR A 244 -1.19 2.44 7.46
C THR A 244 0.00 3.27 7.99
N PRO A 245 0.73 2.77 9.01
CA PRO A 245 1.85 3.51 9.61
C PRO A 245 2.99 3.81 8.64
N GLY A 246 3.21 2.94 7.67
CA GLY A 246 4.27 3.06 6.68
C GLY A 246 3.78 3.31 5.25
N SER A 247 2.56 3.82 5.06
CA SER A 247 2.03 4.12 3.73
C SER A 247 2.98 5.00 2.92
N VAL A 248 3.16 4.61 1.65
CA VAL A 248 4.03 5.27 0.67
C VAL A 248 3.25 5.61 -0.59
N ALA A 249 3.35 6.84 -1.05
CA ALA A 249 2.98 7.20 -2.42
C ALA A 249 4.23 7.21 -3.31
N TYR A 250 4.08 6.85 -4.58
CA TYR A 250 5.20 6.82 -5.52
C TYR A 250 5.01 7.85 -6.62
N LEU A 251 6.00 8.71 -6.80
CA LEU A 251 6.03 9.68 -7.89
C LEU A 251 7.03 9.21 -8.95
N ILE A 252 6.52 8.84 -10.11
CA ILE A 252 7.31 8.23 -11.19
C ILE A 252 7.41 9.20 -12.34
N ARG A 253 8.62 9.57 -12.75
CA ARG A 253 8.86 10.35 -13.95
C ARG A 253 8.89 9.42 -15.15
N THR A 254 7.78 9.37 -15.86
CA THR A 254 7.64 8.51 -17.03
C THR A 254 8.05 9.23 -18.31
N THR A 255 8.22 8.47 -19.40
CA THR A 255 8.48 9.01 -20.74
C THR A 255 7.37 9.92 -21.27
N LYS A 256 6.19 9.90 -20.62
CA LYS A 256 5.01 10.71 -20.98
C LYS A 256 4.75 11.87 -20.02
N GLY A 257 5.52 11.98 -18.94
CA GLY A 257 5.36 12.94 -17.86
C GLY A 257 5.28 12.25 -16.49
N PRO A 258 5.20 13.02 -15.40
CA PRO A 258 5.15 12.47 -14.05
C PRO A 258 3.79 11.85 -13.75
N VAL A 259 3.82 10.73 -13.03
CA VAL A 259 2.64 10.00 -12.54
C VAL A 259 2.78 9.82 -11.03
N LEU A 260 1.74 10.20 -10.29
CA LEU A 260 1.63 9.97 -8.86
C LEU A 260 0.73 8.76 -8.61
N LEU A 261 1.29 7.71 -8.03
CA LEU A 261 0.57 6.56 -7.49
C LEU A 261 0.30 6.84 -6.03
N THR A 262 -0.97 7.11 -5.66
CA THR A 262 -1.31 7.55 -4.30
C THR A 262 -1.30 6.42 -3.28
N GLY A 263 -1.32 5.15 -3.74
CA GLY A 263 -1.73 4.05 -2.88
C GLY A 263 -3.07 4.39 -2.23
N ASP A 264 -3.27 3.89 -1.03
CA ASP A 264 -4.51 4.07 -0.29
C ASP A 264 -4.54 5.32 0.58
N THR A 265 -3.61 6.28 0.32
CA THR A 265 -3.83 7.66 0.78
C THR A 265 -5.11 8.24 0.17
N SER A 266 -5.49 7.75 -1.04
CA SER A 266 -6.80 7.98 -1.65
C SER A 266 -7.24 6.76 -2.45
N HIS A 267 -8.28 6.07 -2.03
CA HIS A 267 -8.85 4.92 -2.76
C HIS A 267 -9.55 5.36 -4.04
N THR A 268 -10.26 6.51 -3.99
CA THR A 268 -11.25 6.89 -5.01
C THR A 268 -10.99 8.28 -5.56
N ARG A 269 -11.39 8.49 -6.82
CA ARG A 269 -11.40 9.81 -7.44
C ARG A 269 -12.25 10.82 -6.65
N TRP A 270 -13.43 10.39 -6.18
CA TRP A 270 -14.31 11.26 -5.41
C TRP A 270 -13.65 11.73 -4.10
N GLY A 271 -12.99 10.82 -3.37
CA GLY A 271 -12.24 11.12 -2.15
C GLY A 271 -11.12 12.14 -2.42
N TRP A 272 -10.36 11.94 -3.49
CA TRP A 272 -9.34 12.89 -3.93
C TRP A 272 -9.93 14.26 -4.24
N GLU A 273 -10.93 14.35 -5.11
CA GLU A 273 -11.52 15.62 -5.54
C GLU A 273 -12.11 16.41 -4.37
N ASN A 274 -12.78 15.74 -3.44
CA ASN A 274 -13.44 16.36 -2.29
C ASN A 274 -12.58 16.45 -1.03
N SER A 275 -11.31 16.01 -1.09
CA SER A 275 -10.40 15.99 0.06
C SER A 275 -11.00 15.22 1.26
N VAL A 276 -11.52 14.04 0.97
CA VAL A 276 -12.05 13.11 1.96
C VAL A 276 -11.13 11.90 2.03
N GLU A 277 -10.65 11.62 3.21
CA GLU A 277 -9.80 10.48 3.52
C GLU A 277 -10.56 9.16 3.37
N PRO A 278 -9.84 8.02 3.21
CA PRO A 278 -10.41 6.69 3.31
C PRO A 278 -11.15 6.46 4.63
N GLY A 279 -12.03 5.48 4.66
CA GLY A 279 -12.90 5.19 5.80
C GLY A 279 -12.34 4.12 6.75
N ASP A 280 -13.19 3.12 7.05
CA ASP A 280 -12.97 2.14 8.12
C ASP A 280 -11.70 1.27 7.96
N TYR A 281 -11.11 1.23 6.77
CA TYR A 281 -9.84 0.52 6.54
C TYR A 281 -8.60 1.33 6.91
N THR A 282 -8.77 2.59 7.37
CA THR A 282 -7.67 3.51 7.69
C THR A 282 -7.38 3.53 9.18
N GLN A 283 -6.12 3.37 9.55
CA GLN A 283 -5.69 3.32 10.93
C GLN A 283 -5.72 4.71 11.59
N ASP A 284 -5.24 5.75 10.90
CA ASP A 284 -5.21 7.15 11.35
C ASP A 284 -5.75 8.07 10.24
N GLY A 285 -7.05 8.30 10.26
CA GLY A 285 -7.74 9.11 9.25
C GLY A 285 -7.29 10.57 9.24
N GLU A 286 -6.98 11.16 10.41
CA GLU A 286 -6.53 12.55 10.50
C GLU A 286 -5.16 12.74 9.84
N ARG A 287 -4.21 11.86 10.14
CA ARG A 287 -2.88 11.87 9.52
C ARG A 287 -2.97 11.59 8.02
N ASN A 288 -3.84 10.64 7.62
CA ASN A 288 -4.09 10.36 6.21
C ASN A 288 -4.64 11.58 5.46
N LEU A 289 -5.63 12.29 6.04
CA LEU A 289 -6.18 13.51 5.45
C LEU A 289 -5.11 14.61 5.30
N ALA A 290 -4.22 14.75 6.28
CA ALA A 290 -3.11 15.68 6.19
C ALA A 290 -2.18 15.35 5.02
N ASN A 291 -1.84 14.07 4.83
CA ASN A 291 -0.99 13.62 3.74
C ASN A 291 -1.71 13.67 2.37
N LEU A 292 -3.01 13.37 2.31
CA LEU A 292 -3.82 13.60 1.12
C LEU A 292 -3.77 15.06 0.67
N LYS A 293 -3.88 16.01 1.60
CA LYS A 293 -3.77 17.45 1.31
C LYS A 293 -2.38 17.84 0.80
N ARG A 294 -1.31 17.26 1.35
CA ARG A 294 0.08 17.46 0.88
C ARG A 294 0.27 16.98 -0.56
N LEU A 295 -0.22 15.77 -0.88
CA LEU A 295 -0.20 15.25 -2.25
C LEU A 295 -1.00 16.14 -3.22
N LYS A 296 -2.18 16.59 -2.81
CA LYS A 296 -2.99 17.52 -3.62
C LYS A 296 -2.30 18.86 -3.84
N ALA A 297 -1.61 19.40 -2.84
CA ALA A 297 -0.83 20.63 -2.98
C ALA A 297 0.32 20.48 -3.99
N LEU A 298 1.01 19.32 -3.97
CA LEU A 298 2.03 19.00 -4.98
C LEU A 298 1.42 18.98 -6.39
N VAL A 299 0.31 18.28 -6.60
CA VAL A 299 -0.37 18.20 -7.90
C VAL A 299 -0.90 19.57 -8.35
N ALA A 300 -1.40 20.39 -7.42
CA ALA A 300 -1.85 21.75 -7.75
C ALA A 300 -0.70 22.67 -8.21
N SER A 301 0.51 22.47 -7.67
CA SER A 301 1.72 23.20 -8.08
C SER A 301 2.32 22.66 -9.38
N HIS A 302 2.05 21.40 -9.72
CA HIS A 302 2.55 20.71 -10.91
C HIS A 302 1.40 20.01 -11.65
N PRO A 303 0.56 20.76 -12.40
CA PRO A 303 -0.67 20.23 -12.99
C PRO A 303 -0.44 19.22 -14.14
N ASN A 304 0.78 19.01 -14.56
CA ASN A 304 1.20 17.95 -15.48
C ASN A 304 1.32 16.57 -14.82
N ILE A 305 1.17 16.47 -13.49
CA ILE A 305 1.18 15.18 -12.79
C ILE A 305 -0.15 14.44 -13.05
N GLU A 306 -0.08 13.28 -13.69
CA GLU A 306 -1.19 12.33 -13.73
C GLU A 306 -1.34 11.65 -12.37
N VAL A 307 -2.56 11.63 -11.81
CA VAL A 307 -2.83 10.97 -10.52
C VAL A 307 -3.54 9.64 -10.74
N ARG A 308 -3.04 8.58 -10.12
CA ARG A 308 -3.65 7.24 -10.06
C ARG A 308 -3.93 6.87 -8.62
N PHE A 309 -5.20 6.60 -8.34
CA PHE A 309 -5.71 6.27 -7.01
C PHE A 309 -5.51 4.78 -6.71
N GLY A 310 -5.66 4.39 -5.44
CA GLY A 310 -5.46 3.01 -5.01
C GLY A 310 -6.40 2.02 -5.70
N HIS A 311 -7.68 2.37 -5.87
CA HIS A 311 -8.70 1.42 -6.32
C HIS A 311 -9.62 1.91 -7.44
N GLN A 312 -9.41 3.10 -7.97
CA GLN A 312 -10.18 3.65 -9.10
C GLN A 312 -9.24 4.39 -10.07
N ARG A 313 -9.51 4.27 -11.38
CA ARG A 313 -8.73 4.93 -12.43
C ARG A 313 -9.46 6.14 -13.01
#